data_4c4078ee1d1c0a482adc86d4370c44e9
#
_entry.id   4c4078ee1d1c0a482adc86d4370c44e9
#
_cell.length_a   1.000
_cell.length_b   1.000
_cell.length_c   1.000
_cell.angle_alpha   90.00
_cell.angle_beta   90.00
_cell.angle_gamma   90.00
#
_symmetry.space_group_name_H-M   'P 1'
#
loop_
_entity.id
_entity.type
_entity.pdbx_description
1 polymer ?
#
loop_
_entity_poly.entity_id
_entity_poly.type
_entity_poly.pdbx_seq_one_letter_code
_entity_poly.pdbx_strand_id
1 'polypeptide(L)'
;MRAAALLVAALASQAQAGWEWGEPLTVNSVQGATIFPHLESANRQGVAVSDGTIGVVWEDNRDGRPQCYLATKPADSPAFRPEIRLSEGDCYEPVLVALGGGRFVAAWEEAGRVRARVLPGGAALQLSQQEAAQVTLAAAGDAVYAAWAEQTGRFRRIVVARLATAGDALKVAPAQPVEAATPADEQGWPALAVAGDGSVTVAWEDRRHRHTVPMVSHSRDGGRGFAPPVRLTDHKSGSVDGLGAGTGAMRPTLTPWGGQGVAAVWLDKRDFLSGYDVYAAFDTGTRRFGKNLRVQDSFGDNMAQWHAKVVGGAGGRLLALWDDARDGTPDVWLSDWDGEAFGDDVAVPAAAGPGAQSDPVAALDGEGFLHVVWLDRDDKSGTRIRYARAVRRQP
;
A
#
# COMPACT_ATOMS: atom_id res chain seq x y z
N MET A 1 -6.08 41.88 -44.93
CA MET A 1 -5.20 41.51 -43.82
C MET A 1 -6.06 41.07 -42.66
N ARG A 2 -6.16 39.75 -42.44
CA ARG A 2 -6.89 39.18 -41.30
C ARG A 2 -5.86 38.75 -40.25
N ALA A 3 -5.90 39.39 -39.09
CA ALA A 3 -5.07 39.04 -37.96
C ALA A 3 -5.62 37.76 -37.30
N ALA A 4 -4.86 36.69 -37.28
CA ALA A 4 -5.15 35.50 -36.53
C ALA A 4 -4.71 35.75 -35.09
N ALA A 5 -5.67 35.78 -34.17
CA ALA A 5 -5.40 35.78 -32.73
C ALA A 5 -5.07 34.35 -32.31
N LEU A 6 -3.84 34.10 -31.90
CA LEU A 6 -3.45 32.88 -31.16
C LEU A 6 -4.04 32.97 -29.75
N LEU A 7 -5.03 32.12 -29.46
CA LEU A 7 -5.42 31.83 -28.10
C LEU A 7 -4.38 30.91 -27.50
N VAL A 8 -3.52 31.43 -26.64
CA VAL A 8 -2.70 30.65 -25.74
C VAL A 8 -3.62 30.24 -24.58
N ALA A 9 -4.08 29.01 -24.59
CA ALA A 9 -4.78 28.42 -23.45
C ALA A 9 -3.71 28.20 -22.35
N ALA A 10 -3.66 29.10 -21.39
CA ALA A 10 -2.97 28.87 -20.12
C ALA A 10 -3.76 27.79 -19.36
N LEU A 11 -3.23 26.56 -19.34
CA LEU A 11 -3.68 25.53 -18.42
C LEU A 11 -3.43 26.04 -16.99
N ALA A 12 -4.49 26.51 -16.35
CA ALA A 12 -4.46 26.83 -14.93
C ALA A 12 -4.24 25.52 -14.19
N SER A 13 -3.07 25.36 -13.56
CA SER A 13 -2.85 24.32 -12.56
C SER A 13 -3.93 24.51 -11.49
N GLN A 14 -4.85 23.58 -11.37
CA GLN A 14 -5.86 23.61 -10.32
C GLN A 14 -5.13 23.43 -8.99
N ALA A 15 -5.00 24.51 -8.26
CA ALA A 15 -4.51 24.53 -6.90
C ALA A 15 -5.62 23.98 -6.00
N GLN A 16 -5.69 22.68 -5.88
CA GLN A 16 -6.51 22.04 -4.86
C GLN A 16 -5.82 22.17 -3.50
N ALA A 17 -6.59 22.32 -2.44
CA ALA A 17 -6.12 22.72 -1.11
C ALA A 17 -4.83 21.97 -0.69
N GLY A 18 -3.73 22.68 -0.69
CA GLY A 18 -2.47 22.23 -0.10
C GLY A 18 -1.49 21.45 -0.98
N TRP A 19 -1.87 20.86 -2.13
CA TRP A 19 -0.98 20.08 -2.99
C TRP A 19 -0.81 20.69 -4.38
N GLU A 20 0.42 20.74 -4.88
CA GLU A 20 0.76 21.11 -6.25
C GLU A 20 1.19 19.86 -7.02
N TRP A 21 0.39 19.49 -8.01
CA TRP A 21 0.55 18.26 -8.78
C TRP A 21 1.31 18.50 -10.07
N GLY A 22 2.24 17.61 -10.39
CA GLY A 22 2.87 17.53 -11.69
C GLY A 22 1.99 16.82 -12.71
N GLU A 23 2.35 16.94 -14.00
CA GLU A 23 1.68 16.25 -15.09
C GLU A 23 1.75 14.72 -14.91
N PRO A 24 0.65 14.00 -15.12
CA PRO A 24 0.62 12.55 -14.94
C PRO A 24 1.35 11.82 -16.06
N LEU A 25 2.14 10.81 -15.68
CA LEU A 25 2.89 9.96 -16.61
C LEU A 25 2.25 8.58 -16.71
N THR A 26 2.43 7.93 -17.86
CA THR A 26 2.12 6.51 -18.01
C THR A 26 3.33 5.67 -17.58
N VAL A 27 3.10 4.64 -16.76
CA VAL A 27 4.14 3.77 -16.23
C VAL A 27 4.40 2.59 -17.16
N ASN A 28 3.33 1.86 -17.54
CA ASN A 28 3.42 0.66 -18.37
C ASN A 28 3.47 0.98 -19.86
N SER A 29 4.45 0.43 -20.57
CA SER A 29 4.59 0.62 -22.03
C SER A 29 3.61 -0.24 -22.82
N VAL A 30 3.23 -1.42 -22.31
CA VAL A 30 2.28 -2.32 -22.96
C VAL A 30 0.88 -2.06 -22.44
N GLN A 31 -0.03 -1.76 -23.36
CA GLN A 31 -1.43 -1.43 -23.10
C GLN A 31 -2.32 -2.13 -24.14
N GLY A 32 -3.58 -2.28 -23.82
CA GLY A 32 -4.57 -2.87 -24.73
C GLY A 32 -5.81 -3.33 -23.98
N ALA A 33 -6.92 -3.52 -24.71
CA ALA A 33 -8.21 -3.91 -24.13
C ALA A 33 -8.19 -5.29 -23.44
N THR A 34 -7.19 -6.12 -23.74
CA THR A 34 -7.01 -7.45 -23.15
C THR A 34 -5.85 -7.54 -22.16
N ILE A 35 -5.18 -6.42 -21.91
CA ILE A 35 -4.10 -6.33 -20.91
C ILE A 35 -4.67 -5.76 -19.61
N PHE A 36 -4.56 -6.53 -18.55
CA PHE A 36 -5.12 -6.21 -17.23
C PHE A 36 -3.99 -6.03 -16.22
N PRO A 37 -3.42 -4.83 -16.09
CA PRO A 37 -2.49 -4.53 -15.03
C PRO A 37 -3.22 -4.55 -13.68
N HIS A 38 -2.54 -5.08 -12.66
CA HIS A 38 -2.99 -5.16 -11.31
C HIS A 38 -1.91 -4.57 -10.40
N LEU A 39 -2.20 -3.47 -9.74
CA LEU A 39 -1.25 -2.79 -8.87
C LEU A 39 -1.22 -3.44 -7.50
N GLU A 40 -2.43 -3.70 -6.98
CA GLU A 40 -2.53 -4.23 -5.66
C GLU A 40 -3.96 -4.38 -5.19
N SER A 41 -4.23 -5.43 -4.47
CA SER A 41 -5.55 -5.64 -3.87
C SER A 41 -5.62 -5.24 -2.40
N ALA A 42 -4.50 -5.18 -1.68
CA ALA A 42 -4.57 -4.90 -0.26
C ALA A 42 -3.21 -4.72 0.39
N ASN A 43 -2.95 -3.57 0.99
CA ASN A 43 -1.84 -3.31 1.90
C ASN A 43 -0.44 -3.37 1.29
N ARG A 44 -0.31 -3.65 0.01
CA ARG A 44 0.99 -3.80 -0.61
C ARG A 44 1.49 -2.48 -1.11
N GLN A 45 2.78 -2.34 -1.09
CA GLN A 45 3.45 -1.15 -1.55
C GLN A 45 3.95 -1.39 -2.98
N GLY A 46 3.19 -0.95 -3.97
CA GLY A 46 3.55 -1.05 -5.38
C GLY A 46 4.49 0.05 -5.86
N VAL A 47 4.78 1.07 -5.03
CA VAL A 47 5.68 2.18 -5.35
C VAL A 47 6.66 2.44 -4.22
N ALA A 48 7.91 2.74 -4.56
CA ALA A 48 8.95 3.15 -3.62
C ALA A 48 9.89 4.16 -4.25
N VAL A 49 10.55 4.98 -3.41
CA VAL A 49 11.52 5.99 -3.86
C VAL A 49 12.86 5.72 -3.18
N SER A 50 13.89 5.48 -3.98
CA SER A 50 15.26 5.19 -3.55
C SER A 50 16.21 6.26 -4.09
N ASP A 51 16.60 7.21 -3.23
CA ASP A 51 17.53 8.32 -3.57
C ASP A 51 17.22 8.96 -4.93
N GLY A 52 15.99 9.49 -5.07
CA GLY A 52 15.53 10.14 -6.27
C GLY A 52 15.21 9.22 -7.46
N THR A 53 15.24 7.91 -7.27
CA THR A 53 14.74 6.94 -8.25
C THR A 53 13.39 6.39 -7.80
N ILE A 54 12.36 6.58 -8.60
CA ILE A 54 11.03 6.02 -8.39
C ILE A 54 11.00 4.62 -8.99
N GLY A 55 10.53 3.63 -8.22
CA GLY A 55 10.25 2.27 -8.69
C GLY A 55 8.77 1.97 -8.55
N VAL A 56 8.17 1.34 -9.57
CA VAL A 56 6.78 0.89 -9.57
C VAL A 56 6.75 -0.58 -9.98
N VAL A 57 6.08 -1.42 -9.19
CA VAL A 57 5.85 -2.84 -9.51
C VAL A 57 4.38 -3.13 -9.70
N TRP A 58 4.09 -4.06 -10.59
CA TRP A 58 2.72 -4.54 -10.87
C TRP A 58 2.76 -5.93 -11.47
N GLU A 59 1.61 -6.58 -11.56
CA GLU A 59 1.42 -7.76 -12.39
C GLU A 59 0.53 -7.42 -13.58
N ASP A 60 0.73 -8.09 -14.72
CA ASP A 60 -0.21 -8.09 -15.83
C ASP A 60 -0.10 -9.37 -16.67
N ASN A 61 -1.02 -9.51 -17.61
CA ASN A 61 -1.17 -10.70 -18.44
C ASN A 61 -0.68 -10.50 -19.90
N ARG A 62 0.19 -9.53 -20.17
CA ARG A 62 0.65 -9.21 -21.54
C ARG A 62 1.28 -10.38 -22.27
N ASP A 63 1.87 -11.34 -21.57
CA ASP A 63 2.49 -12.56 -22.09
C ASP A 63 1.54 -13.76 -22.06
N GLY A 64 0.21 -13.54 -21.94
CA GLY A 64 -0.83 -14.57 -21.89
C GLY A 64 -0.98 -15.27 -20.54
N ARG A 65 -0.21 -14.85 -19.52
CA ARG A 65 -0.26 -15.34 -18.14
C ARG A 65 0.18 -14.24 -17.17
N PRO A 66 -0.15 -14.34 -15.87
CA PRO A 66 0.27 -13.36 -14.89
C PRO A 66 1.80 -13.28 -14.77
N GLN A 67 2.35 -12.08 -14.92
CA GLN A 67 3.77 -11.78 -14.79
C GLN A 67 3.96 -10.48 -14.02
N CYS A 68 5.04 -10.39 -13.24
CA CYS A 68 5.37 -9.20 -12.49
C CYS A 68 6.46 -8.38 -13.18
N TYR A 69 6.27 -7.08 -13.18
CA TYR A 69 7.16 -6.11 -13.81
C TYR A 69 7.57 -5.00 -12.84
N LEU A 70 8.73 -4.43 -13.10
CA LEU A 70 9.23 -3.20 -12.48
C LEU A 70 9.53 -2.17 -13.56
N ALA A 71 9.01 -0.97 -13.42
CA ALA A 71 9.51 0.21 -14.14
C ALA A 71 10.20 1.16 -13.16
N THR A 72 11.27 1.81 -13.60
CA THR A 72 11.99 2.81 -12.80
C THR A 72 12.10 4.14 -13.55
N LYS A 73 12.19 5.22 -12.77
CA LYS A 73 12.32 6.58 -13.30
C LYS A 73 13.17 7.43 -12.36
N PRO A 74 14.25 8.07 -12.79
CA PRO A 74 14.86 9.18 -12.06
C PRO A 74 13.84 10.29 -11.82
N ALA A 75 13.91 10.99 -10.70
CA ALA A 75 12.92 12.02 -10.32
C ALA A 75 12.76 13.12 -11.38
N ASP A 76 13.85 13.51 -12.04
CA ASP A 76 13.94 14.53 -13.07
C ASP A 76 13.65 14.03 -14.50
N SER A 77 13.55 12.72 -14.72
CA SER A 77 13.24 12.14 -16.04
C SER A 77 11.78 12.40 -16.43
N PRO A 78 11.49 12.71 -17.70
CA PRO A 78 10.12 12.89 -18.19
C PRO A 78 9.35 11.59 -18.39
N ALA A 79 10.01 10.42 -18.30
CA ALA A 79 9.39 9.13 -18.57
C ALA A 79 10.01 8.00 -17.72
N PHE A 80 9.25 6.92 -17.55
CA PHE A 80 9.76 5.67 -17.01
C PHE A 80 10.67 4.97 -18.02
N ARG A 81 11.65 4.23 -17.49
CA ARG A 81 12.51 3.34 -18.29
C ARG A 81 11.71 2.10 -18.71
N PRO A 82 12.18 1.37 -19.75
CA PRO A 82 11.57 0.08 -20.11
C PRO A 82 11.48 -0.86 -18.91
N GLU A 83 10.41 -1.62 -18.87
CA GLU A 83 10.11 -2.52 -17.76
C GLU A 83 11.10 -3.69 -17.68
N ILE A 84 11.36 -4.11 -16.45
CA ILE A 84 12.11 -5.32 -16.13
C ILE A 84 11.12 -6.35 -15.60
N ARG A 85 11.11 -7.54 -16.18
CA ARG A 85 10.36 -8.68 -15.67
C ARG A 85 11.01 -9.22 -14.39
N LEU A 86 10.21 -9.47 -13.34
CA LEU A 86 10.72 -9.88 -12.02
C LEU A 86 10.90 -11.40 -11.90
N SER A 87 10.01 -12.17 -12.52
CA SER A 87 9.92 -13.63 -12.37
C SER A 87 10.04 -14.35 -13.70
N GLU A 88 10.35 -15.64 -13.66
CA GLU A 88 10.34 -16.51 -14.83
C GLU A 88 9.02 -17.28 -14.96
N GLY A 89 8.41 -17.63 -13.82
CA GLY A 89 7.13 -18.32 -13.73
C GLY A 89 5.94 -17.35 -13.64
N ASP A 90 4.74 -17.89 -13.41
CA ASP A 90 3.57 -17.09 -13.06
C ASP A 90 3.83 -16.37 -11.77
N CYS A 91 3.53 -15.07 -11.76
CA CYS A 91 3.89 -14.17 -10.68
C CYS A 91 2.70 -13.33 -10.28
N TYR A 92 2.49 -13.21 -8.97
CA TYR A 92 1.36 -12.51 -8.39
C TYR A 92 1.81 -11.56 -7.29
N GLU A 93 1.05 -10.47 -7.12
CA GLU A 93 1.08 -9.62 -5.96
C GLU A 93 2.48 -9.06 -5.62
N PRO A 94 3.18 -8.41 -6.55
CA PRO A 94 4.52 -7.88 -6.28
C PRO A 94 4.47 -6.69 -5.33
N VAL A 95 5.48 -6.59 -4.46
CA VAL A 95 5.67 -5.47 -3.53
C VAL A 95 7.11 -4.96 -3.61
N LEU A 96 7.32 -3.69 -3.25
CA LEU A 96 8.58 -2.99 -3.42
C LEU A 96 8.93 -2.14 -2.19
N VAL A 97 10.21 -2.17 -1.76
CA VAL A 97 10.77 -1.21 -0.80
C VAL A 97 12.12 -0.69 -1.28
N ALA A 98 12.44 0.54 -0.89
CA ALA A 98 13.71 1.19 -1.20
C ALA A 98 14.85 0.68 -0.32
N LEU A 99 16.06 0.56 -0.90
CA LEU A 99 17.30 0.22 -0.20
C LEU A 99 18.31 1.38 -0.13
N GLY A 100 18.04 2.47 -0.84
CA GLY A 100 19.03 3.51 -1.11
C GLY A 100 19.92 3.21 -2.33
N GLY A 101 20.58 4.25 -2.85
CA GLY A 101 21.41 4.19 -4.05
C GLY A 101 20.66 3.83 -5.34
N GLY A 102 19.38 4.16 -5.42
CA GLY A 102 18.54 3.78 -6.56
C GLY A 102 18.19 2.30 -6.62
N ARG A 103 18.43 1.54 -5.54
CA ARG A 103 18.16 0.09 -5.44
C ARG A 103 16.90 -0.18 -4.65
N PHE A 104 16.33 -1.37 -4.89
CA PHE A 104 15.09 -1.83 -4.26
C PHE A 104 15.19 -3.30 -3.84
N VAL A 105 14.32 -3.70 -2.92
CA VAL A 105 13.93 -5.11 -2.76
C VAL A 105 12.49 -5.24 -3.26
N ALA A 106 12.29 -6.17 -4.20
CA ALA A 106 10.95 -6.63 -4.58
C ALA A 106 10.70 -8.03 -4.02
N ALA A 107 9.45 -8.29 -3.62
CA ALA A 107 8.99 -9.63 -3.28
C ALA A 107 7.68 -9.91 -4.01
N TRP A 108 7.38 -11.20 -4.27
CA TRP A 108 6.21 -11.64 -5.02
C TRP A 108 5.84 -13.08 -4.68
N GLU A 109 4.70 -13.52 -5.17
CA GLU A 109 4.24 -14.90 -5.09
C GLU A 109 4.53 -15.62 -6.42
N GLU A 110 5.13 -16.79 -6.33
CA GLU A 110 5.45 -17.65 -7.49
C GLU A 110 5.40 -19.12 -7.09
N ALA A 111 4.61 -19.92 -7.80
CA ALA A 111 4.46 -21.34 -7.56
C ALA A 111 4.11 -21.72 -6.10
N GLY A 112 3.21 -20.95 -5.47
CA GLY A 112 2.80 -21.14 -4.07
C GLY A 112 3.90 -20.84 -3.05
N ARG A 113 4.90 -20.05 -3.42
CA ARG A 113 6.01 -19.61 -2.55
C ARG A 113 6.18 -18.10 -2.62
N VAL A 114 6.71 -17.53 -1.57
CA VAL A 114 7.18 -16.16 -1.54
C VAL A 114 8.64 -16.09 -1.97
N ARG A 115 8.93 -15.23 -2.94
CA ARG A 115 10.27 -14.93 -3.44
C ARG A 115 10.60 -13.46 -3.30
N ALA A 116 11.87 -13.14 -3.28
CA ALA A 116 12.37 -11.76 -3.29
C ALA A 116 13.71 -11.65 -4.01
N ARG A 117 14.03 -10.45 -4.48
CA ARG A 117 15.35 -10.12 -5.04
C ARG A 117 15.72 -8.66 -4.84
N VAL A 118 17.00 -8.36 -4.84
CA VAL A 118 17.51 -6.99 -4.96
C VAL A 118 17.45 -6.57 -6.42
N LEU A 119 17.03 -5.35 -6.68
CA LEU A 119 16.95 -4.78 -8.02
C LEU A 119 17.88 -3.56 -8.16
N PRO A 120 18.52 -3.41 -9.34
CA PRO A 120 18.19 -4.14 -10.59
C PRO A 120 18.87 -5.50 -10.77
N GLY A 121 19.87 -5.91 -10.04
CA GLY A 121 20.79 -6.99 -10.44
C GLY A 121 20.69 -8.33 -9.72
N GLY A 122 20.04 -8.41 -8.54
CA GLY A 122 20.09 -9.59 -7.67
C GLY A 122 19.35 -10.83 -8.24
N ALA A 123 19.79 -12.01 -7.82
CA ALA A 123 19.07 -13.25 -8.09
C ALA A 123 17.85 -13.40 -7.17
N ALA A 124 16.80 -14.08 -7.67
CA ALA A 124 15.61 -14.38 -6.87
C ALA A 124 15.95 -15.42 -5.79
N LEU A 125 15.54 -15.12 -4.54
CA LEU A 125 15.67 -15.99 -3.38
C LEU A 125 14.26 -16.41 -2.93
N GLN A 126 14.04 -17.69 -2.65
CA GLN A 126 12.84 -18.16 -2.00
C GLN A 126 12.89 -17.84 -0.51
N LEU A 127 11.88 -17.15 0.01
CA LEU A 127 11.75 -16.77 1.42
C LEU A 127 10.98 -17.82 2.23
N SER A 128 9.84 -18.27 1.71
CA SER A 128 8.96 -19.21 2.43
C SER A 128 9.41 -20.65 2.30
N GLN A 129 9.25 -21.41 3.38
CA GLN A 129 9.57 -22.87 3.40
C GLN A 129 8.32 -23.71 3.06
N GLN A 130 7.14 -23.23 3.39
CA GLN A 130 5.87 -23.87 3.13
C GLN A 130 5.11 -23.10 2.03
N GLU A 131 3.94 -23.58 1.66
CA GLU A 131 3.01 -22.83 0.81
C GLU A 131 2.69 -21.49 1.47
N ALA A 132 2.79 -20.41 0.71
CA ALA A 132 2.71 -19.06 1.23
C ALA A 132 2.18 -18.08 0.20
N ALA A 133 1.54 -17.02 0.69
CA ALA A 133 0.93 -15.96 -0.11
C ALA A 133 0.90 -14.62 0.65
N GLN A 134 0.46 -13.56 -0.02
CA GLN A 134 0.16 -12.26 0.57
C GLN A 134 1.40 -11.62 1.22
N VAL A 135 2.50 -11.58 0.49
CA VAL A 135 3.73 -10.99 0.98
C VAL A 135 3.62 -9.47 1.08
N THR A 136 4.19 -8.89 2.14
CA THR A 136 4.44 -7.45 2.29
C THR A 136 5.87 -7.21 2.74
N LEU A 137 6.39 -6.01 2.48
CA LEU A 137 7.74 -5.59 2.85
C LEU A 137 7.70 -4.30 3.67
N ALA A 138 8.67 -4.12 4.54
CA ALA A 138 8.99 -2.83 5.15
C ALA A 138 10.48 -2.67 5.30
N ALA A 139 10.98 -1.44 5.19
CA ALA A 139 12.40 -1.11 5.35
C ALA A 139 12.57 0.07 6.31
N ALA A 140 13.64 0.03 7.11
CA ALA A 140 14.11 1.13 7.92
C ALA A 140 15.64 1.12 7.94
N GLY A 141 16.27 2.12 7.30
CA GLY A 141 17.70 2.08 7.03
C GLY A 141 18.09 0.82 6.24
N ASP A 142 19.11 0.11 6.70
CA ASP A 142 19.58 -1.13 6.06
C ASP A 142 18.75 -2.38 6.45
N ALA A 143 17.78 -2.24 7.34
CA ALA A 143 16.96 -3.35 7.80
C ALA A 143 15.73 -3.49 6.91
N VAL A 144 15.60 -4.64 6.25
CA VAL A 144 14.42 -5.01 5.46
C VAL A 144 13.72 -6.17 6.16
N TYR A 145 12.41 -6.13 6.21
CA TYR A 145 11.57 -7.19 6.74
C TYR A 145 10.53 -7.58 5.71
N ALA A 146 10.21 -8.87 5.68
CA ALA A 146 9.12 -9.43 4.91
C ALA A 146 8.13 -10.10 5.85
N ALA A 147 6.83 -9.94 5.62
CA ALA A 147 5.78 -10.69 6.29
C ALA A 147 4.89 -11.36 5.23
N TRP A 148 4.42 -12.57 5.53
CA TRP A 148 3.53 -13.30 4.64
C TRP A 148 2.63 -14.27 5.41
N ALA A 149 1.57 -14.73 4.75
CA ALA A 149 0.72 -15.81 5.25
C ALA A 149 1.30 -17.16 4.81
N GLU A 150 1.69 -18.02 5.77
CA GLU A 150 2.32 -19.33 5.52
C GLU A 150 1.43 -20.47 6.02
N GLN A 151 1.28 -21.52 5.23
CA GLN A 151 0.47 -22.69 5.58
C GLN A 151 1.02 -23.40 6.81
N THR A 152 0.16 -23.63 7.80
CA THR A 152 0.50 -24.33 9.03
C THR A 152 -0.67 -25.21 9.46
N GLY A 153 -0.59 -26.49 9.16
CA GLY A 153 -1.71 -27.39 9.36
C GLY A 153 -2.93 -27.02 8.51
N ARG A 154 -4.08 -26.79 9.14
CA ARG A 154 -5.33 -26.46 8.44
C ARG A 154 -5.39 -25.01 7.95
N PHE A 155 -4.81 -24.08 8.67
CA PHE A 155 -4.93 -22.64 8.42
C PHE A 155 -3.56 -22.03 8.15
N ARG A 156 -3.54 -20.86 7.52
CA ARG A 156 -2.36 -20.02 7.40
C ARG A 156 -2.14 -19.23 8.69
N ARG A 157 -0.88 -18.93 8.96
CA ARG A 157 -0.45 -17.99 10.00
C ARG A 157 0.42 -16.91 9.41
N ILE A 158 0.51 -15.78 10.09
CA ILE A 158 1.45 -14.72 9.70
C ILE A 158 2.83 -15.02 10.29
N VAL A 159 3.83 -14.95 9.41
CA VAL A 159 5.25 -15.05 9.77
C VAL A 159 6.01 -13.82 9.28
N VAL A 160 7.12 -13.52 9.96
CA VAL A 160 8.02 -12.40 9.63
C VAL A 160 9.42 -12.91 9.52
N ALA A 161 10.17 -12.46 8.51
CA ALA A 161 11.59 -12.69 8.38
C ALA A 161 12.35 -11.38 8.17
N ARG A 162 13.51 -11.27 8.78
CA ARG A 162 14.49 -10.21 8.46
C ARG A 162 15.27 -10.62 7.23
N LEU A 163 15.43 -9.69 6.30
CA LEU A 163 16.25 -9.83 5.10
C LEU A 163 17.52 -9.01 5.29
N ALA A 164 18.69 -9.62 5.04
CA ALA A 164 19.95 -8.92 4.99
C ALA A 164 20.42 -8.78 3.54
N THR A 165 20.86 -7.60 3.16
CA THR A 165 21.39 -7.30 1.84
C THR A 165 22.92 -7.20 1.89
N ALA A 166 23.60 -7.77 0.90
CA ALA A 166 25.03 -7.63 0.70
C ALA A 166 25.30 -7.41 -0.79
N GLY A 167 25.41 -6.14 -1.19
CA GLY A 167 25.35 -5.78 -2.62
C GLY A 167 23.98 -6.22 -3.21
N ASP A 168 24.02 -7.00 -4.27
CA ASP A 168 22.82 -7.53 -4.93
C ASP A 168 22.32 -8.88 -4.35
N ALA A 169 23.01 -9.42 -3.34
CA ALA A 169 22.60 -10.66 -2.70
C ALA A 169 21.64 -10.43 -1.54
N LEU A 170 20.64 -11.31 -1.41
CA LEU A 170 19.74 -11.40 -0.26
C LEU A 170 20.09 -12.63 0.58
N LYS A 171 19.96 -12.46 1.90
CA LYS A 171 19.91 -13.57 2.86
C LYS A 171 18.66 -13.42 3.71
N VAL A 172 17.94 -14.51 3.91
CA VAL A 172 16.75 -14.54 4.76
C VAL A 172 17.09 -15.17 6.11
N ALA A 173 16.76 -14.50 7.20
CA ALA A 173 16.77 -15.10 8.53
C ALA A 173 15.58 -16.09 8.67
N PRO A 174 15.67 -17.07 9.58
CA PRO A 174 14.52 -17.95 9.84
C PRO A 174 13.26 -17.15 10.15
N ALA A 175 12.18 -17.45 9.45
CA ALA A 175 10.90 -16.79 9.65
C ALA A 175 10.34 -17.10 11.06
N GLN A 176 9.80 -16.09 11.72
CA GLN A 176 9.23 -16.18 13.05
C GLN A 176 7.71 -16.03 12.98
N PRO A 177 6.93 -16.90 13.61
CA PRO A 177 5.49 -16.71 13.72
C PRO A 177 5.19 -15.46 14.56
N VAL A 178 4.26 -14.63 14.08
CA VAL A 178 3.81 -13.44 14.84
C VAL A 178 3.02 -13.86 16.08
N GLU A 179 2.31 -14.98 15.99
CA GLU A 179 1.63 -15.59 17.12
C GLU A 179 2.19 -16.99 17.34
N ALA A 180 2.66 -17.27 18.55
CA ALA A 180 3.28 -18.55 18.88
C ALA A 180 2.28 -19.72 18.87
N ALA A 181 1.01 -19.45 19.22
CA ALA A 181 -0.05 -20.45 19.22
C ALA A 181 -0.41 -20.87 17.78
N THR A 182 -0.84 -22.12 17.62
CA THR A 182 -1.43 -22.59 16.35
C THR A 182 -2.69 -21.77 16.03
N PRO A 183 -2.84 -21.26 14.79
CA PRO A 183 -4.01 -20.49 14.43
C PRO A 183 -5.30 -21.26 14.64
N ALA A 184 -6.28 -20.61 15.28
CA ALA A 184 -7.62 -21.17 15.47
C ALA A 184 -8.50 -21.04 14.21
N ASP A 185 -8.14 -20.12 13.31
CA ASP A 185 -8.76 -19.87 12.00
C ASP A 185 -7.76 -19.20 11.08
N GLU A 186 -8.18 -18.89 9.84
CA GLU A 186 -7.34 -18.28 8.80
C GLU A 186 -6.80 -16.92 9.22
N GLN A 187 -5.49 -16.72 9.01
CA GLN A 187 -4.80 -15.44 9.11
C GLN A 187 -4.26 -15.06 7.74
N GLY A 188 -4.39 -13.80 7.36
CA GLY A 188 -3.97 -13.33 6.06
C GLY A 188 -3.77 -11.82 5.98
N TRP A 189 -3.36 -11.36 4.81
CA TRP A 189 -3.23 -9.95 4.47
C TRP A 189 -2.41 -9.15 5.49
N PRO A 190 -1.15 -9.54 5.73
CA PRO A 190 -0.30 -8.84 6.67
C PRO A 190 0.06 -7.44 6.16
N ALA A 191 0.08 -6.49 7.09
CA ALA A 191 0.71 -5.18 6.94
C ALA A 191 1.90 -5.09 7.90
N LEU A 192 2.95 -4.39 7.49
CA LEU A 192 4.22 -4.35 8.20
C LEU A 192 4.75 -2.91 8.28
N ALA A 193 5.19 -2.51 9.46
CA ALA A 193 5.91 -1.25 9.66
C ALA A 193 7.12 -1.45 10.58
N VAL A 194 8.19 -0.71 10.31
CA VAL A 194 9.38 -0.65 11.16
C VAL A 194 9.56 0.79 11.63
N ALA A 195 9.43 1.03 12.92
CA ALA A 195 9.61 2.35 13.50
C ALA A 195 11.09 2.73 13.62
N GLY A 196 11.36 4.02 13.86
CA GLY A 196 12.72 4.55 13.95
C GLY A 196 13.58 3.96 15.07
N ASP A 197 12.97 3.37 16.10
CA ASP A 197 13.67 2.63 17.17
C ASP A 197 13.97 1.17 16.82
N GLY A 198 13.64 0.75 15.58
CA GLY A 198 13.85 -0.63 15.10
C GLY A 198 12.79 -1.61 15.54
N SER A 199 11.72 -1.16 16.24
CA SER A 199 10.61 -2.02 16.57
C SER A 199 9.79 -2.35 15.32
N VAL A 200 9.28 -3.59 15.28
CA VAL A 200 8.51 -4.12 14.16
C VAL A 200 7.05 -4.27 14.58
N THR A 201 6.14 -3.67 13.84
CA THR A 201 4.70 -3.81 14.02
C THR A 201 4.12 -4.57 12.86
N VAL A 202 3.28 -5.56 13.15
CA VAL A 202 2.56 -6.36 12.16
C VAL A 202 1.08 -6.31 12.47
N ALA A 203 0.26 -5.95 11.48
CA ALA A 203 -1.18 -6.12 11.54
C ALA A 203 -1.62 -7.14 10.50
N TRP A 204 -2.72 -7.84 10.72
CA TRP A 204 -3.24 -8.84 9.79
C TRP A 204 -4.74 -9.04 9.96
N GLU A 205 -5.36 -9.64 8.97
CA GLU A 205 -6.74 -10.12 9.05
C GLU A 205 -6.80 -11.47 9.77
N ASP A 206 -7.70 -11.58 10.73
CA ASP A 206 -7.90 -12.79 11.54
C ASP A 206 -9.39 -13.17 11.57
N ARG A 207 -9.69 -14.43 11.35
CA ARG A 207 -11.07 -14.95 11.31
C ARG A 207 -11.52 -15.69 12.56
N ARG A 208 -10.68 -15.82 13.59
CA ARG A 208 -11.00 -16.52 14.84
C ARG A 208 -12.28 -16.05 15.54
N HIS A 209 -12.77 -14.88 15.20
CA HIS A 209 -13.99 -14.29 15.75
C HIS A 209 -15.22 -14.40 14.84
N ARG A 210 -15.20 -15.29 13.84
CA ARG A 210 -16.22 -15.53 12.81
C ARG A 210 -16.34 -14.40 11.77
N HIS A 211 -15.88 -13.20 12.09
CA HIS A 211 -15.76 -12.04 11.18
C HIS A 211 -14.30 -11.74 11.02
N THR A 212 -13.93 -11.13 9.89
CA THR A 212 -12.59 -10.61 9.69
C THR A 212 -12.36 -9.45 10.64
N VAL A 213 -11.31 -9.55 11.45
CA VAL A 213 -10.90 -8.54 12.42
C VAL A 213 -9.41 -8.27 12.24
N PRO A 214 -8.98 -7.03 12.07
CA PRO A 214 -7.57 -6.69 12.10
C PRO A 214 -7.00 -6.90 13.51
N MET A 215 -6.00 -7.79 13.60
CA MET A 215 -5.18 -8.00 14.78
C MET A 215 -3.84 -7.32 14.59
N VAL A 216 -3.16 -6.98 15.67
CA VAL A 216 -1.85 -6.34 15.65
C VAL A 216 -0.95 -6.90 16.74
N SER A 217 0.33 -7.01 16.44
CA SER A 217 1.38 -7.38 17.40
C SER A 217 2.66 -6.60 17.14
N HIS A 218 3.52 -6.51 18.13
CA HIS A 218 4.76 -5.75 18.12
C HIS A 218 5.94 -6.60 18.57
N SER A 219 7.08 -6.38 17.92
CA SER A 219 8.39 -6.90 18.31
C SER A 219 9.31 -5.75 18.70
N ARG A 220 10.07 -5.92 19.80
CA ARG A 220 11.10 -4.97 20.26
C ARG A 220 12.53 -5.46 20.02
N ASP A 221 12.68 -6.64 19.47
CA ASP A 221 13.94 -7.35 19.31
C ASP A 221 14.29 -7.60 17.83
N GLY A 222 13.74 -6.77 16.93
CA GLY A 222 13.98 -6.86 15.49
C GLY A 222 13.31 -8.08 14.85
N GLY A 223 12.09 -8.40 15.25
CA GLY A 223 11.27 -9.46 14.65
C GLY A 223 11.60 -10.87 15.14
N ARG A 224 12.39 -11.03 16.21
CA ARG A 224 12.74 -12.35 16.77
C ARG A 224 11.66 -12.91 17.69
N GLY A 225 10.86 -12.05 18.32
CA GLY A 225 9.73 -12.41 19.14
C GLY A 225 8.67 -11.33 19.08
N PHE A 226 7.41 -11.73 19.24
CA PHE A 226 6.26 -10.84 19.16
C PHE A 226 5.42 -10.91 20.45
N ALA A 227 4.86 -9.78 20.85
CA ALA A 227 3.92 -9.72 21.97
C ALA A 227 2.61 -10.44 21.61
N PRO A 228 1.81 -10.87 22.61
CA PRO A 228 0.49 -11.40 22.33
C PRO A 228 -0.34 -10.43 21.48
N PRO A 229 -1.05 -10.95 20.45
CA PRO A 229 -1.82 -10.09 19.56
C PRO A 229 -3.00 -9.44 20.27
N VAL A 230 -3.30 -8.20 19.87
CA VAL A 230 -4.50 -7.48 20.31
C VAL A 230 -5.30 -7.01 19.08
N ARG A 231 -6.56 -6.69 19.27
CA ARG A 231 -7.37 -6.08 18.21
C ARG A 231 -6.86 -4.69 17.88
N LEU A 232 -6.80 -4.37 16.60
CA LEU A 232 -6.56 -3.01 16.11
C LEU A 232 -7.81 -2.15 16.25
N THR A 233 -9.00 -2.74 16.03
CA THR A 233 -10.28 -2.06 16.13
C THR A 233 -10.75 -1.96 17.59
N ASP A 234 -11.24 -0.80 18.00
CA ASP A 234 -11.88 -0.56 19.29
C ASP A 234 -13.35 -1.06 19.33
N HIS A 235 -13.92 -1.33 18.15
CA HIS A 235 -15.26 -1.86 17.98
C HIS A 235 -15.28 -3.39 17.92
N LYS A 236 -16.27 -4.03 18.53
CA LYS A 236 -16.50 -5.48 18.42
C LYS A 236 -17.32 -5.76 17.18
N SER A 237 -16.70 -6.34 16.15
CA SER A 237 -17.40 -6.81 14.96
C SER A 237 -18.54 -7.77 15.35
N GLY A 238 -19.70 -7.63 14.70
CA GLY A 238 -20.85 -8.48 14.91
C GLY A 238 -21.70 -8.14 16.16
N SER A 239 -21.45 -7.03 16.83
CA SER A 239 -22.19 -6.60 18.03
C SER A 239 -23.25 -5.53 17.78
N VAL A 240 -23.76 -5.42 16.58
CA VAL A 240 -24.94 -4.57 16.33
C VAL A 240 -26.16 -5.34 16.77
N ASP A 241 -26.89 -4.80 17.74
CA ASP A 241 -28.08 -5.41 18.35
C ASP A 241 -29.05 -5.96 17.29
N GLY A 242 -29.09 -7.28 17.14
CA GLY A 242 -30.03 -7.98 16.28
C GLY A 242 -29.77 -7.98 14.78
N LEU A 243 -28.83 -7.20 14.25
CA LEU A 243 -28.49 -7.15 12.82
C LEU A 243 -27.15 -7.83 12.50
N GLY A 244 -26.56 -8.43 13.39
CA GLY A 244 -25.27 -9.06 13.63
C GLY A 244 -24.50 -9.76 12.52
N ALA A 245 -24.85 -9.66 11.28
CA ALA A 245 -24.11 -10.28 10.20
C ALA A 245 -23.46 -9.22 9.31
N GLY A 246 -22.14 -9.17 9.28
CA GLY A 246 -21.41 -8.50 8.24
C GLY A 246 -20.67 -7.21 8.61
N THR A 247 -20.50 -6.93 9.88
CA THR A 247 -19.62 -5.85 10.33
C THR A 247 -18.20 -6.36 10.50
N GLY A 248 -17.49 -6.58 9.41
CA GLY A 248 -16.07 -6.94 9.40
C GLY A 248 -15.20 -5.70 9.18
N ALA A 249 -13.97 -5.77 9.63
CA ALA A 249 -12.92 -4.83 9.28
C ALA A 249 -11.79 -5.60 8.60
N MET A 250 -11.18 -5.00 7.58
CA MET A 250 -10.22 -5.70 6.72
C MET A 250 -9.18 -4.75 6.12
N ARG A 251 -8.18 -5.33 5.48
CA ARG A 251 -7.14 -4.61 4.72
C ARG A 251 -6.42 -3.55 5.55
N PRO A 252 -5.83 -3.91 6.72
CA PRO A 252 -5.02 -2.97 7.46
C PRO A 252 -3.78 -2.57 6.66
N THR A 253 -3.43 -1.30 6.68
CA THR A 253 -2.16 -0.77 6.19
C THR A 253 -1.43 -0.08 7.33
N LEU A 254 -0.10 -0.13 7.32
CA LEU A 254 0.73 0.44 8.37
C LEU A 254 1.80 1.35 7.77
N THR A 255 2.13 2.42 8.49
CA THR A 255 3.28 3.27 8.19
C THR A 255 3.96 3.73 9.48
N PRO A 256 5.30 3.88 9.51
CA PRO A 256 5.98 4.54 10.61
C PRO A 256 5.49 5.98 10.76
N TRP A 257 5.31 6.45 11.99
CA TRP A 257 4.84 7.80 12.28
C TRP A 257 5.41 8.35 13.61
N GLY A 258 5.75 9.64 13.64
CA GLY A 258 6.18 10.31 14.87
C GLY A 258 7.44 9.72 15.53
N GLY A 259 8.37 9.17 14.75
CA GLY A 259 9.64 8.61 15.20
C GLY A 259 9.56 7.19 15.74
N GLN A 260 8.85 6.94 16.83
CA GLN A 260 8.71 5.60 17.44
C GLN A 260 7.31 5.00 17.27
N GLY A 261 6.38 5.76 16.71
CA GLY A 261 5.00 5.37 16.53
C GLY A 261 4.73 4.69 15.19
N VAL A 262 3.51 4.22 15.07
CA VAL A 262 2.95 3.62 13.86
C VAL A 262 1.53 4.12 13.67
N ALA A 263 1.20 4.55 12.47
CA ALA A 263 -0.17 4.81 12.06
C ALA A 263 -0.71 3.59 11.30
N ALA A 264 -1.97 3.28 11.53
CA ALA A 264 -2.71 2.24 10.85
C ALA A 264 -3.96 2.81 10.20
N VAL A 265 -4.29 2.31 9.00
CA VAL A 265 -5.55 2.59 8.30
C VAL A 265 -6.12 1.26 7.83
N TRP A 266 -7.44 1.12 7.84
CA TRP A 266 -8.14 -0.09 7.37
C TRP A 266 -9.55 0.24 6.88
N LEU A 267 -10.17 -0.72 6.22
CA LEU A 267 -11.57 -0.68 5.81
C LEU A 267 -12.44 -1.29 6.92
N ASP A 268 -13.47 -0.59 7.33
CA ASP A 268 -14.35 -0.99 8.45
C ASP A 268 -15.82 -0.83 8.08
N LYS A 269 -16.59 -1.87 8.28
CA LYS A 269 -18.03 -1.88 8.02
C LYS A 269 -18.84 -1.79 9.31
N ARG A 270 -18.37 -1.02 10.31
CA ARG A 270 -19.07 -0.84 11.58
C ARG A 270 -20.37 -0.07 11.46
N ASP A 271 -20.46 0.83 10.49
CA ASP A 271 -21.72 1.46 10.06
C ASP A 271 -22.28 0.72 8.85
N PHE A 272 -23.16 -0.23 9.11
CA PHE A 272 -23.67 -1.18 8.12
C PHE A 272 -24.35 -0.53 6.91
N LEU A 273 -24.91 0.67 7.08
CA LEU A 273 -25.68 1.33 6.02
C LEU A 273 -24.79 2.06 5.00
N SER A 274 -23.59 2.47 5.38
CA SER A 274 -22.69 3.25 4.52
C SER A 274 -21.78 2.37 3.65
N GLY A 275 -21.62 1.10 3.93
CA GLY A 275 -20.65 0.23 3.26
C GLY A 275 -19.36 0.07 4.05
N TYR A 276 -18.20 0.09 3.40
CA TYR A 276 -16.89 0.17 4.04
C TYR A 276 -16.45 1.61 4.12
N ASP A 277 -16.08 2.04 5.33
CA ASP A 277 -15.47 3.32 5.63
C ASP A 277 -13.98 3.16 5.90
N VAL A 278 -13.19 4.21 5.70
CA VAL A 278 -11.78 4.25 6.05
C VAL A 278 -11.61 4.68 7.50
N TYR A 279 -11.01 3.84 8.32
CA TYR A 279 -10.69 4.13 9.72
C TYR A 279 -9.19 4.14 9.97
N ALA A 280 -8.76 4.94 10.93
CA ALA A 280 -7.37 5.07 11.35
C ALA A 280 -7.23 4.91 12.86
N ALA A 281 -6.04 4.50 13.30
CA ALA A 281 -5.60 4.57 14.69
C ALA A 281 -4.09 4.77 14.77
N PHE A 282 -3.62 5.29 15.88
CA PHE A 282 -2.24 5.66 16.11
C PHE A 282 -1.67 4.96 17.34
N ASP A 283 -0.49 4.38 17.20
CA ASP A 283 0.38 4.05 18.32
C ASP A 283 1.50 5.11 18.40
N THR A 284 1.55 5.82 19.49
CA THR A 284 2.55 6.88 19.75
C THR A 284 3.82 6.35 20.40
N GLY A 285 4.19 5.10 20.16
CA GLY A 285 5.35 4.42 20.75
C GLY A 285 5.03 3.61 22.03
N THR A 286 3.77 3.57 22.44
CA THR A 286 3.31 2.81 23.59
C THR A 286 3.06 1.32 23.30
N ARG A 287 3.06 0.95 22.03
CA ARG A 287 2.69 -0.37 21.50
C ARG A 287 1.21 -0.69 21.72
N ARG A 288 0.39 0.36 21.75
CA ARG A 288 -1.08 0.26 21.81
C ARG A 288 -1.66 1.30 20.88
N PHE A 289 -2.52 0.87 20.00
CA PHE A 289 -3.31 1.78 19.17
C PHE A 289 -4.39 2.44 20.00
N GLY A 290 -4.56 3.75 19.80
CA GLY A 290 -5.55 4.56 20.48
C GLY A 290 -6.95 4.38 19.89
N LYS A 291 -7.82 5.38 20.17
CA LYS A 291 -9.17 5.46 19.63
C LYS A 291 -9.16 5.41 18.11
N ASN A 292 -10.12 4.70 17.53
CA ASN A 292 -10.31 4.69 16.08
C ASN A 292 -10.97 6.00 15.63
N LEU A 293 -10.45 6.56 14.54
CA LEU A 293 -10.93 7.78 13.92
C LEU A 293 -11.39 7.47 12.50
N ARG A 294 -12.50 8.03 12.07
CA ARG A 294 -12.92 7.98 10.68
C ARG A 294 -12.04 8.92 9.86
N VAL A 295 -11.61 8.48 8.68
CA VAL A 295 -10.69 9.23 7.82
C VAL A 295 -11.46 10.09 6.84
N GLN A 296 -12.38 9.50 6.03
CA GLN A 296 -13.15 10.24 5.07
C GLN A 296 -14.14 11.20 5.73
N ASP A 297 -14.42 12.30 5.06
CA ASP A 297 -15.43 13.28 5.47
C ASP A 297 -16.86 12.78 5.21
N SER A 298 -17.87 13.62 5.51
CA SER A 298 -19.29 13.27 5.38
C SER A 298 -19.76 13.17 3.92
N PHE A 299 -19.02 13.68 2.94
CA PHE A 299 -19.36 13.55 1.52
C PHE A 299 -19.17 12.12 1.02
N GLY A 300 -18.27 11.35 1.63
CA GLY A 300 -18.03 9.93 1.34
C GLY A 300 -18.97 8.95 2.03
N ASP A 301 -19.81 9.39 2.95
CA ASP A 301 -20.58 8.52 3.85
C ASP A 301 -21.58 7.56 3.17
N ASN A 302 -22.00 7.84 1.95
CA ASN A 302 -22.98 7.03 1.23
C ASN A 302 -22.37 6.04 0.23
N MET A 303 -21.06 5.98 0.14
CA MET A 303 -20.34 5.11 -0.78
C MET A 303 -19.32 4.25 -0.03
N ALA A 304 -19.08 3.05 -0.53
CA ALA A 304 -18.01 2.22 0.00
C ALA A 304 -16.66 2.72 -0.50
N GLN A 305 -15.72 2.92 0.43
CA GLN A 305 -14.33 3.19 0.14
C GLN A 305 -13.57 1.88 -0.04
N TRP A 306 -12.59 1.89 -0.97
CA TRP A 306 -11.78 0.73 -1.30
C TRP A 306 -10.28 1.08 -1.34
N HIS A 307 -9.44 0.07 -1.30
CA HIS A 307 -7.97 0.16 -1.48
C HIS A 307 -7.29 1.23 -0.61
N ALA A 308 -7.77 1.40 0.64
CA ALA A 308 -7.23 2.40 1.55
C ALA A 308 -5.75 2.18 1.86
N LYS A 309 -4.96 3.25 1.82
CA LYS A 309 -3.52 3.28 2.12
C LYS A 309 -3.22 4.38 3.13
N VAL A 310 -2.22 4.14 3.97
CA VAL A 310 -1.63 5.18 4.81
C VAL A 310 -0.18 5.38 4.42
N VAL A 311 0.24 6.63 4.32
CA VAL A 311 1.61 7.01 3.96
C VAL A 311 2.15 7.98 4.99
N GLY A 312 3.27 7.63 5.60
CA GLY A 312 4.00 8.48 6.53
C GLY A 312 5.30 8.99 5.92
N GLY A 313 5.71 10.16 6.36
CA GLY A 313 6.95 10.81 5.93
C GLY A 313 7.70 11.48 7.07
N ALA A 314 8.82 12.08 6.73
CA ALA A 314 9.63 12.84 7.65
C ALA A 314 8.83 14.01 8.28
N GLY A 315 9.19 14.39 9.51
CA GLY A 315 8.54 15.48 10.24
C GLY A 315 7.13 15.17 10.74
N GLY A 316 6.74 13.87 10.80
CA GLY A 316 5.41 13.47 11.30
C GLY A 316 4.29 13.66 10.28
N ARG A 317 4.60 13.95 9.02
CA ARG A 317 3.61 14.04 7.95
C ARG A 317 2.93 12.69 7.76
N LEU A 318 1.60 12.72 7.60
CA LEU A 318 0.79 11.55 7.35
C LEU A 318 -0.39 11.91 6.45
N LEU A 319 -0.75 11.01 5.58
CA LEU A 319 -1.95 11.10 4.76
C LEU A 319 -2.51 9.70 4.51
N ALA A 320 -3.80 9.65 4.22
CA ALA A 320 -4.48 8.45 3.75
C ALA A 320 -4.98 8.67 2.32
N LEU A 321 -5.01 7.58 1.53
CA LEU A 321 -5.56 7.56 0.17
C LEU A 321 -6.52 6.37 0.05
N TRP A 322 -7.51 6.50 -0.81
CA TRP A 322 -8.46 5.43 -1.16
C TRP A 322 -9.10 5.73 -2.51
N ASP A 323 -9.90 4.83 -3.01
CA ASP A 323 -10.80 5.10 -4.12
C ASP A 323 -12.25 4.85 -3.73
N ASP A 324 -13.15 5.66 -4.26
CA ASP A 324 -14.59 5.47 -4.18
C ASP A 324 -15.32 6.10 -5.37
N ALA A 325 -16.58 5.72 -5.54
CA ALA A 325 -17.40 6.12 -6.68
C ALA A 325 -18.44 7.21 -6.33
N ARG A 326 -18.13 8.12 -5.37
CA ARG A 326 -19.08 9.17 -4.93
C ARG A 326 -19.54 10.09 -6.08
N ASP A 327 -18.72 10.28 -7.09
CA ASP A 327 -19.02 11.08 -8.29
C ASP A 327 -19.46 10.23 -9.49
N GLY A 328 -19.81 8.95 -9.28
CA GLY A 328 -20.40 8.04 -10.27
C GLY A 328 -19.45 6.92 -10.75
N THR A 329 -18.17 7.21 -10.97
CA THR A 329 -17.11 6.23 -11.25
C THR A 329 -16.05 6.34 -10.17
N PRO A 330 -15.23 5.27 -9.93
CA PRO A 330 -14.15 5.36 -8.95
C PRO A 330 -13.16 6.45 -9.31
N ASP A 331 -12.88 7.30 -8.34
CA ASP A 331 -11.82 8.31 -8.34
C ASP A 331 -10.92 8.10 -7.13
N VAL A 332 -9.66 8.58 -7.21
CA VAL A 332 -8.72 8.50 -6.09
C VAL A 332 -8.83 9.74 -5.23
N TRP A 333 -9.04 9.51 -3.94
CA TRP A 333 -9.15 10.53 -2.90
C TRP A 333 -8.01 10.46 -1.92
N LEU A 334 -7.72 11.57 -1.27
CA LEU A 334 -6.77 11.65 -0.17
C LEU A 334 -7.27 12.58 0.92
N SER A 335 -6.79 12.35 2.15
CA SER A 335 -6.96 13.24 3.29
C SER A 335 -5.66 13.34 4.07
N ASP A 336 -5.27 14.57 4.42
CA ASP A 336 -4.08 14.89 5.22
C ASP A 336 -4.40 14.86 6.71
N TRP A 337 -3.49 14.33 7.51
CA TRP A 337 -3.52 14.42 8.97
C TRP A 337 -2.87 15.73 9.43
N ASP A 338 -3.58 16.56 10.18
CA ASP A 338 -3.10 17.85 10.67
C ASP A 338 -2.42 17.80 12.07
N GLY A 339 -2.47 16.65 12.72
CA GLY A 339 -1.99 16.42 14.08
C GLY A 339 -3.12 16.06 15.06
N GLU A 340 -4.36 16.39 14.74
CA GLU A 340 -5.56 16.14 15.56
C GLU A 340 -6.67 15.40 14.80
N ALA A 341 -6.84 15.70 13.51
CA ALA A 341 -7.87 15.11 12.65
C ALA A 341 -7.38 14.93 11.21
N PHE A 342 -8.09 14.09 10.46
CA PHE A 342 -8.02 14.09 9.01
C PHE A 342 -8.83 15.29 8.48
N GLY A 343 -8.27 15.97 7.48
CA GLY A 343 -8.92 17.12 6.84
C GLY A 343 -10.00 16.70 5.84
N ASP A 344 -10.51 17.67 5.08
CA ASP A 344 -11.46 17.42 4.01
C ASP A 344 -10.88 16.48 2.95
N ASP A 345 -11.73 15.65 2.37
CA ASP A 345 -11.36 14.76 1.26
C ASP A 345 -11.02 15.57 0.01
N VAL A 346 -9.88 15.27 -0.58
CA VAL A 346 -9.39 15.94 -1.79
C VAL A 346 -9.20 14.90 -2.88
N ALA A 347 -9.85 15.08 -4.03
CA ALA A 347 -9.60 14.25 -5.19
C ALA A 347 -8.17 14.47 -5.71
N VAL A 348 -7.48 13.40 -6.11
CA VAL A 348 -6.21 13.50 -6.85
C VAL A 348 -6.53 13.98 -8.27
N PRO A 349 -6.14 15.20 -8.69
CA PRO A 349 -6.69 15.83 -9.90
C PRO A 349 -6.49 15.01 -11.19
N ALA A 350 -5.37 14.29 -11.27
CA ALA A 350 -5.05 13.46 -12.42
C ALA A 350 -5.65 12.03 -12.32
N ALA A 351 -6.24 11.69 -11.19
CA ALA A 351 -6.87 10.41 -10.89
C ALA A 351 -8.33 10.60 -10.49
N ALA A 352 -8.99 11.53 -11.17
CA ALA A 352 -10.41 11.82 -11.04
C ALA A 352 -10.98 12.26 -12.40
N GLY A 353 -12.26 11.98 -12.66
CA GLY A 353 -12.95 12.39 -13.87
C GLY A 353 -13.46 11.23 -14.72
N PRO A 354 -13.53 11.38 -16.06
CA PRO A 354 -14.09 10.34 -16.93
C PRO A 354 -13.28 9.03 -16.86
N GLY A 355 -13.96 7.89 -16.80
CA GLY A 355 -13.36 6.57 -16.64
C GLY A 355 -13.39 6.10 -15.20
N ALA A 356 -12.57 5.10 -14.86
CA ALA A 356 -12.45 4.60 -13.51
C ALA A 356 -10.97 4.69 -13.07
N GLN A 357 -10.71 5.46 -12.02
CA GLN A 357 -9.40 5.60 -11.42
C GLN A 357 -9.41 4.91 -10.05
N SER A 358 -8.65 3.83 -9.92
CA SER A 358 -8.73 2.94 -8.75
C SER A 358 -7.37 2.39 -8.34
N ASP A 359 -7.37 1.62 -7.25
CA ASP A 359 -6.21 0.89 -6.73
C ASP A 359 -5.00 1.80 -6.46
N PRO A 360 -5.14 2.90 -5.70
CA PRO A 360 -4.04 3.81 -5.45
C PRO A 360 -2.96 3.15 -4.60
N VAL A 361 -1.70 3.35 -4.98
CA VAL A 361 -0.53 3.10 -4.14
C VAL A 361 0.30 4.37 -4.07
N ALA A 362 0.92 4.63 -2.91
CA ALA A 362 1.63 5.88 -2.72
C ALA A 362 2.86 5.74 -1.83
N ALA A 363 3.79 6.68 -2.00
CA ALA A 363 4.97 6.85 -1.14
C ALA A 363 5.25 8.34 -0.93
N LEU A 364 5.74 8.68 0.26
CA LEU A 364 6.38 9.97 0.55
C LEU A 364 7.89 9.76 0.52
N ASP A 365 8.60 10.61 -0.22
CA ASP A 365 10.06 10.58 -0.23
C ASP A 365 10.68 11.44 0.89
N GLY A 366 12.02 11.37 1.02
CA GLY A 366 12.76 12.12 2.03
C GLY A 366 12.73 13.64 1.83
N GLU A 367 12.39 14.13 0.64
CA GLU A 367 12.24 15.54 0.30
C GLU A 367 10.80 16.03 0.53
N GLY A 368 9.87 15.12 0.80
CA GLY A 368 8.48 15.43 1.09
C GLY A 368 7.58 15.47 -0.14
N PHE A 369 8.02 14.95 -1.28
CA PHE A 369 7.14 14.72 -2.42
C PHE A 369 6.27 13.49 -2.19
N LEU A 370 5.01 13.63 -2.56
CA LEU A 370 4.06 12.55 -2.64
C LEU A 370 4.09 11.95 -4.05
N HIS A 371 4.29 10.65 -4.12
CA HIS A 371 4.27 9.86 -5.36
C HIS A 371 3.03 8.98 -5.32
N VAL A 372 2.11 9.17 -6.26
CA VAL A 372 0.86 8.38 -6.37
C VAL A 372 0.86 7.62 -7.68
N VAL A 373 0.51 6.35 -7.61
CA VAL A 373 0.31 5.47 -8.77
C VAL A 373 -1.09 4.89 -8.68
N TRP A 374 -1.79 4.79 -9.80
CA TRP A 374 -3.16 4.27 -9.85
C TRP A 374 -3.43 3.54 -11.16
N LEU A 375 -4.51 2.77 -11.19
CA LEU A 375 -5.08 2.23 -12.42
C LEU A 375 -6.05 3.25 -13.02
N ASP A 376 -5.87 3.54 -14.28
CA ASP A 376 -6.75 4.38 -15.08
C ASP A 376 -7.40 3.51 -16.17
N ARG A 377 -8.70 3.25 -16.02
CA ARG A 377 -9.47 2.37 -16.91
C ARG A 377 -10.38 3.18 -17.80
N ASP A 378 -10.24 2.96 -19.08
CA ASP A 378 -11.11 3.49 -20.12
C ASP A 378 -11.64 2.35 -20.97
N ASP A 379 -12.95 2.33 -21.23
CA ASP A 379 -13.62 1.25 -21.96
C ASP A 379 -13.10 1.02 -23.39
N LYS A 380 -12.46 2.03 -23.98
CA LYS A 380 -11.98 1.98 -25.36
C LYS A 380 -10.49 1.66 -25.45
N SER A 381 -9.71 2.19 -24.54
CA SER A 381 -8.24 2.09 -24.57
C SER A 381 -7.67 1.04 -23.62
N GLY A 382 -8.51 0.46 -22.76
CA GLY A 382 -8.10 -0.50 -21.75
C GLY A 382 -7.56 0.15 -20.47
N THR A 383 -6.75 -0.59 -19.72
CA THR A 383 -6.22 -0.14 -18.43
C THR A 383 -4.77 0.33 -18.56
N ARG A 384 -4.46 1.47 -17.96
CA ARG A 384 -3.12 2.04 -17.86
C ARG A 384 -2.73 2.17 -16.41
N ILE A 385 -1.43 2.06 -16.15
CA ILE A 385 -0.85 2.46 -14.87
C ILE A 385 -0.38 3.90 -15.01
N ARG A 386 -0.93 4.78 -14.18
CA ARG A 386 -0.61 6.20 -14.16
C ARG A 386 0.18 6.55 -12.91
N TYR A 387 0.96 7.60 -13.00
CA TYR A 387 1.78 8.14 -11.92
C TYR A 387 1.72 9.65 -11.94
N ALA A 388 1.59 10.27 -10.76
CA ALA A 388 1.81 11.69 -10.56
C ALA A 388 2.64 11.94 -9.30
N ARG A 389 3.38 13.05 -9.30
CA ARG A 389 4.12 13.56 -8.15
C ARG A 389 3.50 14.86 -7.69
N ALA A 390 3.40 15.04 -6.39
CA ALA A 390 2.93 16.29 -5.81
C ALA A 390 3.86 16.80 -4.72
N VAL A 391 3.86 18.11 -4.52
CA VAL A 391 4.51 18.76 -3.39
C VAL A 391 3.48 19.54 -2.58
N ARG A 392 3.58 19.51 -1.26
CA ARG A 392 2.69 20.30 -0.42
C ARG A 392 3.12 21.76 -0.46
N ARG A 393 2.21 22.67 -0.81
CA ARG A 393 2.43 24.10 -0.68
C ARG A 393 2.60 24.44 0.79
N GLN A 394 3.62 25.20 1.11
CA GLN A 394 3.69 25.84 2.42
C GLN A 394 2.63 26.94 2.47
N PRO A 395 1.90 27.09 3.59
CA PRO A 395 0.90 28.13 3.76
C PRO A 395 1.49 29.53 3.67
#